data_44d29b436feef1e265df5f9d6c754fa3
#
_entry.id   44d29b436feef1e265df5f9d6c754fa3
#
_cell.length_a   1.000
_cell.length_b   1.000
_cell.length_c   1.000
_cell.angle_alpha   90.00
_cell.angle_beta   90.00
_cell.angle_gamma   90.00
#
_symmetry.space_group_name_H-M   'P 1'
#
loop_
_entity.id
_entity.type
_entity.pdbx_description
1 polymer ?
#
loop_
_entity_poly.entity_id
_entity_poly.type
_entity_poly.pdbx_seq_one_letter_code
_entity_poly.pdbx_strand_id
1 'polypeptide(L)'
;MAPLYTRIYTQPVEFNYAIGYAYDALVRGPYPFDAMAAWKGLSERIGQGIYMGQGLLLPHTRVPGLKGPLMAFAVCRDGFTGIKTRNEETAQFICMLLSPAESAMAHTVAIANVAKLLLNPEWKEKVLAATDEDELKKLF
;
A
#
# COMPACT_ATOMS: atom_id res chain seq x y z
N MET A 1 -7.31 2.83 -10.50
CA MET A 1 -6.06 3.56 -10.21
C MET A 1 -4.92 2.55 -10.18
N ALA A 2 -3.90 2.78 -10.97
CA ALA A 2 -2.73 1.92 -11.01
C ALA A 2 -1.66 2.43 -10.03
N PRO A 3 -0.92 1.54 -9.38
CA PRO A 3 0.18 1.97 -8.51
C PRO A 3 1.33 2.56 -9.32
N LEU A 4 2.00 3.58 -8.75
CA LEU A 4 3.22 4.15 -9.33
C LEU A 4 4.42 3.23 -9.12
N TYR A 5 4.38 2.45 -8.07
CA TYR A 5 5.44 1.53 -7.68
C TYR A 5 4.85 0.19 -7.31
N THR A 6 5.48 -0.88 -7.80
CA THR A 6 5.15 -2.24 -7.40
C THR A 6 6.41 -2.99 -7.05
N ARG A 7 6.33 -3.87 -6.07
CA ARG A 7 7.44 -4.72 -5.67
C ARG A 7 6.96 -6.11 -5.30
N ILE A 8 7.68 -7.12 -5.76
CA ILE A 8 7.44 -8.51 -5.41
C ILE A 8 8.61 -8.99 -4.55
N TYR A 9 8.31 -9.44 -3.33
CA TYR A 9 9.30 -10.03 -2.44
C TYR A 9 9.14 -11.54 -2.46
N THR A 10 10.24 -12.24 -2.67
CA THR A 10 10.25 -13.71 -2.81
C THR A 10 10.62 -14.45 -1.53
N GLN A 11 10.92 -13.71 -0.46
CA GLN A 11 11.24 -14.25 0.85
C GLN A 11 10.56 -13.39 1.91
N PRO A 12 10.33 -13.90 3.13
CA PRO A 12 9.79 -13.08 4.20
C PRO A 12 10.64 -11.82 4.39
N VAL A 13 9.97 -10.68 4.54
CA VAL A 13 10.64 -9.39 4.71
C VAL A 13 9.96 -8.61 5.83
N GLU A 14 10.75 -7.88 6.59
CA GLU A 14 10.23 -7.05 7.67
C GLU A 14 9.47 -5.85 7.07
N PHE A 15 8.28 -5.56 7.62
CA PHE A 15 7.37 -4.59 7.01
C PHE A 15 7.95 -3.18 6.92
N ASN A 16 8.73 -2.75 7.92
CA ASN A 16 9.34 -1.41 7.89
C ASN A 16 10.32 -1.25 6.73
N TYR A 17 11.04 -2.30 6.39
CA TYR A 17 11.92 -2.30 5.22
C TYR A 17 11.11 -2.05 3.95
N ALA A 18 10.03 -2.80 3.76
CA ALA A 18 9.17 -2.66 2.58
C ALA A 18 8.47 -1.30 2.55
N ILE A 19 8.01 -0.79 3.68
CA ILE A 19 7.39 0.54 3.82
C ILE A 19 8.38 1.63 3.39
N GLY A 20 9.63 1.54 3.83
CA GLY A 20 10.66 2.53 3.49
C GLY A 20 10.90 2.62 1.99
N TYR A 21 10.99 1.48 1.30
CA TYR A 21 11.17 1.46 -0.15
C TYR A 21 9.96 1.97 -0.90
N ALA A 22 8.75 1.60 -0.46
CA ALA A 22 7.52 2.09 -1.07
C ALA A 22 7.40 3.61 -0.94
N TYR A 23 7.67 4.15 0.24
CA TYR A 23 7.61 5.59 0.49
C TYR A 23 8.65 6.33 -0.34
N ASP A 24 9.89 5.86 -0.36
CA ASP A 24 10.96 6.47 -1.15
C ASP A 24 10.59 6.52 -2.63
N ALA A 25 9.99 5.47 -3.15
CA ALA A 25 9.54 5.43 -4.55
C ALA A 25 8.48 6.49 -4.85
N LEU A 26 7.55 6.73 -3.93
CA LEU A 26 6.54 7.77 -4.11
C LEU A 26 7.17 9.17 -4.05
N VAL A 27 8.13 9.39 -3.15
CA VAL A 27 8.84 10.67 -3.05
C VAL A 27 9.61 10.98 -4.32
N ARG A 28 10.25 9.97 -4.92
CA ARG A 28 11.02 10.11 -6.15
C ARG A 28 10.16 10.13 -7.42
N GLY A 29 8.87 9.89 -7.29
CA GLY A 29 7.97 9.84 -8.42
C GLY A 29 7.70 11.22 -9.05
N PRO A 30 6.92 11.26 -10.13
CA PRO A 30 6.73 12.48 -10.92
C PRO A 30 5.76 13.48 -10.29
N TYR A 31 5.12 13.13 -9.17
CA TYR A 31 4.11 13.99 -8.53
C TYR A 31 4.68 14.49 -7.20
N PRO A 32 5.12 15.76 -7.13
CA PRO A 32 5.69 16.30 -5.90
C PRO A 32 4.63 16.48 -4.82
N PHE A 33 5.03 16.26 -3.58
CA PHE A 33 4.18 16.47 -2.40
C PHE A 33 5.08 16.78 -1.19
N ASP A 34 4.46 17.24 -0.10
CA ASP A 34 5.17 17.49 1.15
C ASP A 34 5.54 16.15 1.81
N ALA A 35 6.81 15.73 1.60
CA ALA A 35 7.30 14.45 2.10
C ALA A 35 7.28 14.37 3.62
N MET A 36 7.56 15.48 4.32
CA MET A 36 7.54 15.47 5.79
C MET A 36 6.11 15.30 6.33
N ALA A 37 5.15 16.01 5.75
CA ALA A 37 3.75 15.88 6.14
C ALA A 37 3.22 14.47 5.86
N ALA A 38 3.57 13.90 4.72
CA ALA A 38 3.17 12.54 4.35
C ALA A 38 3.75 11.52 5.33
N TRP A 39 5.04 11.62 5.64
CA TRP A 39 5.68 10.68 6.55
C TRP A 39 5.12 10.77 7.96
N LYS A 40 4.85 11.99 8.44
CA LYS A 40 4.22 12.20 9.73
C LYS A 40 2.86 11.48 9.81
N GLY A 41 2.02 11.69 8.81
CA GLY A 41 0.71 11.05 8.75
C GLY A 41 0.78 9.52 8.66
N LEU A 42 1.68 9.00 7.81
CA LEU A 42 1.89 7.56 7.69
C LEU A 42 2.39 6.95 9.00
N SER A 43 3.36 7.59 9.66
CA SER A 43 3.93 7.11 10.92
C SER A 43 2.88 7.05 12.02
N GLU A 44 2.03 8.05 12.11
CA GLU A 44 0.92 8.06 13.07
C GLU A 44 -0.04 6.91 12.81
N ARG A 45 -0.39 6.66 11.54
CA ARG A 45 -1.30 5.59 11.17
C ARG A 45 -0.70 4.22 11.43
N ILE A 46 0.58 4.03 11.14
CA ILE A 46 1.30 2.79 11.44
C ILE A 46 1.28 2.52 12.94
N GLY A 47 1.50 3.54 13.77
CA GLY A 47 1.44 3.42 15.23
C GLY A 47 0.05 3.06 15.76
N GLN A 48 -1.02 3.44 15.05
CA GLN A 48 -2.40 3.13 15.40
C GLN A 48 -2.83 1.74 14.92
N GLY A 49 -2.17 1.19 13.92
CA GLY A 49 -2.48 -0.08 13.30
C GLY A 49 -2.92 0.06 11.85
N ILE A 50 -2.34 -0.77 10.99
CA ILE A 50 -2.57 -0.72 9.54
C ILE A 50 -3.09 -2.03 8.96
N TYR A 51 -3.25 -3.07 9.77
CA TYR A 51 -3.77 -4.35 9.27
C TYR A 51 -5.29 -4.28 9.10
N MET A 52 -5.74 -4.54 7.86
CA MET A 52 -7.14 -4.38 7.47
C MET A 52 -7.88 -5.72 7.34
N GLY A 53 -7.21 -6.83 7.63
CA GLY A 53 -7.73 -8.14 7.30
C GLY A 53 -7.37 -8.56 5.88
N GLN A 54 -7.72 -9.77 5.49
CA GLN A 54 -7.45 -10.32 4.15
C GLN A 54 -5.97 -10.26 3.73
N GLY A 55 -5.06 -10.21 4.69
CA GLY A 55 -3.63 -10.12 4.43
C GLY A 55 -3.13 -8.72 4.06
N LEU A 56 -3.97 -7.69 4.15
CA LEU A 56 -3.61 -6.34 3.72
C LEU A 56 -3.11 -5.46 4.85
N LEU A 57 -1.95 -4.86 4.62
CA LEU A 57 -1.47 -3.70 5.38
C LEU A 57 -1.74 -2.44 4.55
N LEU A 58 -2.47 -1.49 5.12
CA LEU A 58 -2.88 -0.27 4.41
C LEU A 58 -2.36 0.97 5.15
N PRO A 59 -1.05 1.29 5.04
CA PRO A 59 -0.55 2.57 5.51
C PRO A 59 -1.07 3.66 4.58
N HIS A 60 -1.86 4.59 5.14
CA HIS A 60 -2.51 5.61 4.33
C HIS A 60 -2.60 6.91 5.10
N THR A 61 -2.57 8.03 4.37
CA THR A 61 -2.74 9.34 4.95
C THR A 61 -3.20 10.33 3.89
N ARG A 62 -3.74 11.46 4.35
CA ARG A 62 -4.12 12.58 3.49
C ARG A 62 -2.97 13.58 3.48
N VAL A 63 -2.64 14.10 2.30
CA VAL A 63 -1.48 14.99 2.11
C VAL A 63 -1.93 16.27 1.42
N PRO A 64 -1.62 17.45 1.99
CA PRO A 64 -1.94 18.72 1.34
C PRO A 64 -1.21 18.87 0.00
N GLY A 65 -1.90 19.46 -0.97
CA GLY A 65 -1.31 19.80 -2.26
C GLY A 65 -1.31 18.70 -3.31
N LEU A 66 -1.70 17.48 -2.96
CA LEU A 66 -1.87 16.43 -3.97
C LEU A 66 -3.12 16.70 -4.81
N LYS A 67 -3.00 16.49 -6.12
CA LYS A 67 -4.11 16.64 -7.06
C LYS A 67 -4.93 15.37 -7.20
N GLY A 68 -4.34 14.23 -6.92
CA GLY A 68 -4.99 12.93 -6.96
C GLY A 68 -4.26 11.94 -6.08
N PRO A 69 -4.85 10.75 -5.83
CA PRO A 69 -4.21 9.75 -4.99
C PRO A 69 -2.98 9.13 -5.63
N LEU A 70 -1.99 8.80 -4.80
CA LEU A 70 -0.79 8.07 -5.19
C LEU A 70 -0.75 6.74 -4.45
N MET A 71 -0.36 5.67 -5.14
CA MET A 71 -0.32 4.34 -4.55
C MET A 71 1.03 3.67 -4.82
N ALA A 72 1.56 3.01 -3.79
CA ALA A 72 2.63 2.03 -3.93
C ALA A 72 2.10 0.69 -3.42
N PHE A 73 2.39 -0.39 -4.14
CA PHE A 73 1.90 -1.72 -3.81
C PHE A 73 3.03 -2.73 -3.76
N ALA A 74 3.07 -3.51 -2.69
CA ALA A 74 4.07 -4.57 -2.55
C ALA A 74 3.37 -5.87 -2.15
N VAL A 75 3.89 -6.98 -2.65
CA VAL A 75 3.39 -8.31 -2.33
C VAL A 75 4.53 -9.17 -1.83
N CYS A 76 4.24 -9.98 -0.80
CA CYS A 76 5.15 -10.97 -0.27
C CYS A 76 4.34 -12.21 0.08
N ARG A 77 4.44 -13.24 -0.75
CA ARG A 77 3.68 -14.49 -0.54
C ARG A 77 3.96 -15.10 0.82
N ASP A 78 5.24 -15.10 1.22
CA ASP A 78 5.66 -15.70 2.48
C ASP A 78 5.41 -14.82 3.70
N GLY A 79 5.04 -13.57 3.48
CA GLY A 79 4.56 -12.67 4.51
C GLY A 79 5.51 -11.57 4.92
N PHE A 80 4.94 -10.42 5.25
CA PHE A 80 5.64 -9.31 5.90
C PHE A 80 5.68 -9.58 7.39
N THR A 81 6.87 -9.46 7.99
CA THR A 81 7.10 -9.72 9.41
C THR A 81 7.21 -8.42 10.21
N GLY A 82 7.20 -8.54 11.54
CA GLY A 82 7.39 -7.39 12.43
C GLY A 82 6.16 -6.55 12.64
N ILE A 83 4.98 -7.03 12.26
CA ILE A 83 3.72 -6.33 12.43
C ILE A 83 2.64 -7.26 12.95
N LYS A 84 1.77 -6.73 13.80
CA LYS A 84 0.64 -7.49 14.35
C LYS A 84 -0.48 -7.60 13.32
N THR A 85 -1.02 -8.81 13.19
CA THR A 85 -2.21 -9.10 12.42
C THR A 85 -3.30 -9.64 13.36
N ARG A 86 -4.33 -10.27 12.82
CA ARG A 86 -5.37 -10.94 13.61
C ARG A 86 -5.14 -12.44 13.56
N ASN A 87 -5.25 -13.10 14.73
CA ASN A 87 -5.18 -14.57 14.80
C ASN A 87 -3.97 -15.15 14.05
N GLU A 88 -2.83 -14.48 14.11
CA GLU A 88 -1.59 -14.88 13.43
C GLU A 88 -1.74 -15.03 11.91
N GLU A 89 -2.68 -14.30 11.31
CA GLU A 89 -2.82 -14.25 9.86
C GLU A 89 -1.57 -13.71 9.21
N THR A 90 -1.29 -14.15 7.98
CA THR A 90 -0.12 -13.69 7.23
C THR A 90 -0.44 -12.39 6.50
N ALA A 91 0.36 -11.35 6.72
CA ALA A 91 0.28 -10.10 5.96
C ALA A 91 1.04 -10.29 4.66
N GLN A 92 0.33 -10.30 3.53
CA GLN A 92 0.93 -10.58 2.22
C GLN A 92 0.93 -9.38 1.28
N PHE A 93 0.16 -8.34 1.60
CA PHE A 93 0.02 -7.16 0.75
C PHE A 93 0.26 -5.88 1.54
N ILE A 94 1.04 -4.98 0.95
CA ILE A 94 1.14 -3.59 1.43
C ILE A 94 0.58 -2.70 0.34
N CYS A 95 -0.43 -1.89 0.69
CA CYS A 95 -0.92 -0.82 -0.17
C CYS A 95 -0.67 0.50 0.56
N MET A 96 0.33 1.24 0.12
CA MET A 96 0.59 2.58 0.64
C MET A 96 -0.20 3.57 -0.18
N LEU A 97 -1.04 4.36 0.47
CA LEU A 97 -1.96 5.27 -0.20
C LEU A 97 -1.83 6.68 0.35
N LEU A 98 -1.48 7.62 -0.53
CA LEU A 98 -1.47 9.05 -0.23
C LEU A 98 -2.61 9.70 -0.99
N SER A 99 -3.47 10.44 -0.31
CA SER A 99 -4.67 11.05 -0.91
C SER A 99 -4.68 12.56 -0.69
N PRO A 100 -5.36 13.34 -1.57
CA PRO A 100 -5.48 14.78 -1.37
C PRO A 100 -6.18 15.12 -0.06
N ALA A 101 -5.55 15.95 0.78
CA ALA A 101 -6.13 16.38 2.05
C ALA A 101 -7.39 17.23 1.83
N GLU A 102 -7.48 17.90 0.69
CA GLU A 102 -8.59 18.78 0.33
C GLU A 102 -9.81 18.05 -0.18
N SER A 103 -9.72 16.72 -0.39
CA SER A 103 -10.83 15.92 -0.90
C SER A 103 -11.03 14.65 -0.07
N ALA A 104 -11.94 14.73 0.90
CA ALA A 104 -12.32 13.56 1.68
C ALA A 104 -12.93 12.46 0.81
N MET A 105 -13.66 12.84 -0.25
CA MET A 105 -14.26 11.90 -1.18
C MET A 105 -13.20 11.11 -1.97
N ALA A 106 -12.16 11.77 -2.46
CA ALA A 106 -11.08 11.08 -3.18
C ALA A 106 -10.40 10.04 -2.30
N HIS A 107 -10.18 10.37 -1.02
CA HIS A 107 -9.61 9.44 -0.05
C HIS A 107 -10.51 8.22 0.18
N THR A 108 -11.80 8.46 0.42
CA THR A 108 -12.77 7.38 0.66
C THR A 108 -12.91 6.46 -0.56
N VAL A 109 -12.99 7.03 -1.75
CA VAL A 109 -13.10 6.27 -3.00
C VAL A 109 -11.86 5.41 -3.23
N ALA A 110 -10.67 5.97 -2.99
CA ALA A 110 -9.43 5.23 -3.17
C ALA A 110 -9.34 4.02 -2.24
N ILE A 111 -9.69 4.19 -0.96
CA ILE A 111 -9.72 3.09 0.02
C ILE A 111 -10.76 2.03 -0.39
N ALA A 112 -11.94 2.46 -0.80
CA ALA A 112 -13.02 1.55 -1.22
C ALA A 112 -12.61 0.71 -2.43
N ASN A 113 -11.90 1.31 -3.40
CA ASN A 113 -11.42 0.59 -4.58
C ASN A 113 -10.40 -0.50 -4.21
N VAL A 114 -9.50 -0.22 -3.28
CA VAL A 114 -8.52 -1.20 -2.80
C VAL A 114 -9.23 -2.34 -2.07
N ALA A 115 -10.16 -2.01 -1.18
CA ALA A 115 -10.93 -3.02 -0.44
C ALA A 115 -11.70 -3.95 -1.39
N LYS A 116 -12.27 -3.40 -2.44
CA LYS A 116 -13.03 -4.16 -3.44
C LYS A 116 -12.17 -5.18 -4.17
N LEU A 117 -10.95 -4.80 -4.54
CA LEU A 117 -10.00 -5.73 -5.18
C LEU A 117 -9.68 -6.90 -4.25
N LEU A 118 -9.45 -6.64 -2.99
CA LEU A 118 -9.08 -7.67 -2.01
C LEU A 118 -10.20 -8.64 -1.67
N LEU A 119 -11.44 -8.27 -1.94
CA LEU A 119 -12.58 -9.18 -1.79
C LEU A 119 -12.72 -10.15 -2.97
N ASN A 120 -11.94 -9.98 -4.02
CA ASN A 120 -11.96 -10.86 -5.20
C ASN A 120 -10.86 -11.91 -5.09
N PRO A 121 -11.19 -13.19 -4.83
CA PRO A 121 -10.18 -14.24 -4.69
C PRO A 121 -9.35 -14.47 -5.95
N GLU A 122 -9.93 -14.31 -7.14
CA GLU A 122 -9.18 -14.44 -8.39
C GLU A 122 -8.10 -13.39 -8.53
N TRP A 123 -8.42 -12.15 -8.15
CA TRP A 123 -7.45 -11.07 -8.17
C TRP A 123 -6.29 -11.35 -7.21
N LYS A 124 -6.60 -11.79 -5.99
CA LYS A 124 -5.59 -12.14 -4.99
C LYS A 124 -4.67 -13.25 -5.49
N GLU A 125 -5.21 -14.28 -6.11
CA GLU A 125 -4.40 -15.37 -6.66
C GLU A 125 -3.45 -14.87 -7.75
N LYS A 126 -3.94 -14.02 -8.65
CA LYS A 126 -3.11 -13.44 -9.71
C LYS A 126 -1.98 -12.59 -9.14
N VAL A 127 -2.27 -11.78 -8.13
CA VAL A 127 -1.26 -10.95 -7.46
C VAL A 127 -0.19 -11.83 -6.81
N LEU A 128 -0.60 -12.87 -6.09
CA LEU A 128 0.33 -13.78 -5.42
C LEU A 128 1.15 -14.62 -6.39
N ALA A 129 0.64 -14.85 -7.61
CA ALA A 129 1.33 -15.62 -8.65
C ALA A 129 2.21 -14.74 -9.55
N ALA A 130 2.09 -13.41 -9.48
CA ALA A 130 2.85 -12.52 -10.33
C ALA A 130 4.35 -12.66 -10.07
N THR A 131 5.15 -12.71 -11.14
CA THR A 131 6.61 -12.84 -11.06
C THR A 131 7.35 -11.61 -11.57
N ASP A 132 6.62 -10.61 -12.03
CA ASP A 132 7.13 -9.41 -12.69
C ASP A 132 6.33 -8.20 -12.20
N GLU A 133 7.03 -7.13 -11.81
CA GLU A 133 6.41 -5.90 -11.28
C GLU A 133 5.50 -5.22 -12.30
N ASP A 134 5.83 -5.27 -13.59
CA ASP A 134 4.97 -4.69 -14.64
C ASP A 134 3.69 -5.50 -14.81
N GLU A 135 3.78 -6.82 -14.71
CA GLU A 135 2.61 -7.69 -14.68
C GLU A 135 1.70 -7.36 -13.52
N LEU A 136 2.29 -7.14 -12.33
CA LEU A 136 1.55 -6.78 -11.14
C LEU A 136 0.79 -5.46 -11.31
N LYS A 137 1.40 -4.44 -11.91
CA LYS A 137 0.74 -3.17 -12.19
C LYS A 137 -0.52 -3.33 -13.04
N LYS A 138 -0.50 -4.23 -13.99
CA LYS A 138 -1.62 -4.45 -14.92
C LYS A 138 -2.84 -5.08 -14.27
N LEU A 139 -2.72 -5.55 -13.05
CA LEU A 139 -3.83 -6.17 -12.33
C LEU A 139 -4.74 -5.15 -11.62
N PHE A 140 -4.36 -3.88 -11.65
CA PHE A 140 -5.14 -2.80 -11.02
C PHE A 140 -6.07 -2.10 -11.98
#